data_7ea282ca48348c72bfba1e9284573649
#
_entry.id   7ea282ca48348c72bfba1e9284573649
#
_cell.length_a   1.000
_cell.length_b   1.000
_cell.length_c   1.000
_cell.angle_alpha   90.00
_cell.angle_beta   90.00
_cell.angle_gamma   90.00
#
_symmetry.space_group_name_H-M   'P 1'
#
loop_
_entity.id
_entity.type
_entity.pdbx_description
1 polymer ?
#
loop_
_entity_poly.entity_id
_entity_poly.type
_entity_poly.pdbx_seq_one_letter_code
_entity_poly.pdbx_strand_id
1 'polypeptide(L)'
;MAKKVEISADLQEIARFAKALSHPVRVYILKKLSRLNACCYSGDLVDELPVGRSALSQHLKELKHAGLIQGEIEAPFIKYCLNHENWQKLQSAFAEFLNEEVEK
;
A
#
# COMPACT_ATOMS: atom_id res chain seq x y z
N MET A 1 24.35 -4.48 -31.79
CA MET A 1 23.39 -3.62 -31.09
C MET A 1 22.85 -4.32 -29.87
N ALA A 2 22.83 -3.63 -28.75
CA ALA A 2 22.26 -4.17 -27.53
C ALA A 2 20.73 -4.19 -27.62
N LYS A 3 20.13 -5.30 -27.20
CA LYS A 3 18.67 -5.38 -27.09
C LYS A 3 18.23 -4.62 -25.87
N LYS A 4 17.13 -3.90 -25.99
CA LYS A 4 16.50 -3.29 -24.83
C LYS A 4 15.92 -4.36 -23.92
N VAL A 5 16.09 -4.17 -22.61
CA VAL A 5 15.52 -5.06 -21.63
C VAL A 5 14.02 -4.79 -21.54
N GLU A 6 13.23 -5.86 -21.55
CA GLU A 6 11.81 -5.77 -21.25
C GLU A 6 11.63 -5.85 -19.74
N ILE A 7 10.88 -4.90 -19.21
CA ILE A 7 10.59 -4.90 -17.77
C ILE A 7 9.39 -5.82 -17.54
N SER A 8 9.63 -6.91 -16.82
CA SER A 8 8.62 -7.91 -16.57
C SER A 8 7.47 -7.36 -15.72
N ALA A 9 6.33 -8.06 -15.76
CA ALA A 9 5.18 -7.71 -14.93
C ALA A 9 5.52 -7.78 -13.43
N ASP A 10 6.36 -8.72 -13.04
CA ASP A 10 6.80 -8.87 -11.65
C ASP A 10 7.58 -7.65 -11.15
N LEU A 11 8.50 -7.14 -11.97
CA LEU A 11 9.26 -5.95 -11.61
C LEU A 11 8.37 -4.71 -11.56
N GLN A 12 7.42 -4.61 -12.47
CA GLN A 12 6.46 -3.51 -12.47
C GLN A 12 5.56 -3.55 -11.23
N GLU A 13 5.16 -4.73 -10.80
CA GLU A 13 4.34 -4.91 -9.59
C GLU A 13 5.12 -4.49 -8.34
N ILE A 14 6.37 -4.89 -8.22
CA ILE A 14 7.24 -4.46 -7.10
C ILE A 14 7.33 -2.94 -7.06
N ALA A 15 7.55 -2.31 -8.20
CA ALA A 15 7.66 -0.86 -8.28
C ALA A 15 6.35 -0.17 -7.90
N ARG A 16 5.22 -0.71 -8.33
CA ARG A 16 3.89 -0.18 -8.00
C ARG A 16 3.63 -0.24 -6.50
N PHE A 17 3.95 -1.36 -5.86
CA PHE A 17 3.81 -1.49 -4.41
C PHE A 17 4.78 -0.58 -3.67
N ALA A 18 6.03 -0.48 -4.15
CA ALA A 18 7.02 0.41 -3.54
C ALA A 18 6.56 1.87 -3.58
N LYS A 19 5.95 2.29 -4.68
CA LYS A 19 5.38 3.63 -4.79
C LYS A 19 4.30 3.88 -3.74
N ALA A 20 3.44 2.88 -3.52
CA ALA A 20 2.40 2.98 -2.50
C ALA A 20 2.99 3.10 -1.10
N LEU A 21 4.17 2.52 -0.86
CA LEU A 21 4.86 2.56 0.43
C LEU A 21 5.79 3.78 0.59
N SER A 22 5.81 4.68 -0.37
CA SER A 22 6.82 5.74 -0.44
C SER A 22 6.61 6.91 0.52
N HIS A 23 5.66 6.83 1.43
CA HIS A 23 5.40 7.90 2.40
C HIS A 23 5.13 7.29 3.79
N PRO A 24 5.70 7.87 4.87
CA PRO A 24 5.51 7.32 6.22
C PRO A 24 4.06 7.16 6.65
N VAL A 25 3.21 8.08 6.26
CA VAL A 25 1.77 8.01 6.58
C VAL A 25 1.15 6.77 5.96
N ARG A 26 1.51 6.44 4.74
CA ARG A 26 0.99 5.25 4.05
C ARG A 26 1.46 3.97 4.72
N VAL A 27 2.73 3.92 5.12
CA VAL A 27 3.27 2.78 5.85
C VAL A 27 2.54 2.61 7.19
N TYR A 28 2.30 3.71 7.89
CA TYR A 28 1.55 3.69 9.16
C TYR A 28 0.15 3.09 8.97
N ILE A 29 -0.57 3.54 7.95
CA ILE A 29 -1.94 3.06 7.68
C ILE A 29 -1.92 1.56 7.42
N LEU A 30 -1.02 1.08 6.56
CA LEU A 30 -0.93 -0.33 6.23
C LEU A 30 -0.54 -1.17 7.44
N LYS A 31 0.40 -0.68 8.24
CA LYS A 31 0.82 -1.37 9.46
C LYS A 31 -0.34 -1.50 10.45
N LYS A 32 -1.11 -0.43 10.61
CA LYS A 32 -2.28 -0.44 11.48
C LYS A 32 -3.32 -1.45 11.02
N LEU A 33 -3.67 -1.40 9.72
CA LEU A 33 -4.68 -2.30 9.18
C LEU A 33 -4.23 -3.76 9.22
N SER A 34 -2.95 -4.03 8.95
CA SER A 34 -2.43 -5.39 8.97
C SER A 34 -2.39 -5.97 10.38
N ARG A 35 -2.03 -5.17 11.38
CA ARG A 35 -1.96 -5.61 12.78
C ARG A 35 -3.31 -5.87 13.40
N LEU A 36 -4.26 -4.98 13.13
CA LEU A 36 -5.60 -5.08 13.72
C LEU A 36 -6.46 -6.12 13.04
N ASN A 37 -6.09 -6.53 11.81
CA ASN A 37 -6.91 -7.39 10.97
C ASN A 37 -8.34 -6.84 10.91
N ALA A 38 -8.46 -5.52 10.86
CA ALA A 38 -9.72 -4.82 10.97
C ALA A 38 -9.71 -3.63 10.03
N CYS A 39 -10.89 -3.05 9.87
CA CYS A 39 -11.05 -1.85 9.07
C CYS A 39 -10.98 -0.61 9.96
N CYS A 40 -10.64 0.53 9.34
CA CYS A 40 -10.61 1.81 10.03
C CYS A 40 -11.47 2.81 9.29
N TYR A 41 -12.12 3.70 10.05
CA TYR A 41 -12.84 4.83 9.47
C TYR A 41 -11.88 5.98 9.19
N SER A 42 -12.13 6.70 8.11
CA SER A 42 -11.28 7.82 7.71
C SER A 42 -11.19 8.90 8.79
N GLY A 43 -12.27 9.15 9.52
CA GLY A 43 -12.29 10.12 10.61
C GLY A 43 -11.31 9.78 11.72
N ASP A 44 -11.21 8.51 12.09
CA ASP A 44 -10.26 8.06 13.10
C ASP A 44 -8.82 8.28 12.67
N LEU A 45 -8.53 8.04 11.39
CA LEU A 45 -7.20 8.26 10.84
C LEU A 45 -6.81 9.73 10.83
N VAL A 46 -7.76 10.63 10.54
CA VAL A 46 -7.52 12.07 10.58
C VAL A 46 -7.15 12.51 12.00
N ASP A 47 -7.86 12.02 13.00
CA ASP A 47 -7.61 12.38 14.40
C ASP A 47 -6.26 11.86 14.90
N GLU A 48 -5.82 10.75 14.36
CA GLU A 48 -4.62 10.04 14.80
C GLU A 48 -3.33 10.52 14.13
N LEU A 49 -3.43 10.97 12.88
CA LEU A 49 -2.26 11.28 12.06
C LEU A 49 -1.97 12.78 12.00
N PRO A 50 -0.68 13.16 11.94
CA PRO A 50 -0.29 14.58 11.86
C PRO A 50 -0.41 15.12 10.43
N VAL A 51 -1.54 14.89 9.79
CA VAL A 51 -1.81 15.36 8.42
C VAL A 51 -3.24 15.86 8.31
N GLY A 52 -3.45 16.81 7.41
CA GLY A 52 -4.78 17.32 7.14
C GLY A 52 -5.63 16.35 6.33
N ARG A 53 -6.92 16.63 6.24
CA ARG A 53 -7.88 15.78 5.54
C ARG A 53 -7.55 15.59 4.07
N SER A 54 -7.14 16.66 3.40
CA SER A 54 -6.78 16.59 1.98
C SER A 54 -5.59 15.68 1.72
N ALA A 55 -4.55 15.82 2.53
CA ALA A 55 -3.36 15.00 2.41
C ALA A 55 -3.67 13.53 2.71
N LEU A 56 -4.43 13.27 3.78
CA LEU A 56 -4.85 11.92 4.13
C LEU A 56 -5.67 11.28 3.01
N SER A 57 -6.61 12.05 2.46
CA SER A 57 -7.45 11.59 1.36
C SER A 57 -6.60 11.16 0.16
N GLN A 58 -5.55 11.94 -0.15
CA GLN A 58 -4.64 11.61 -1.25
C GLN A 58 -3.85 10.33 -0.95
N HIS A 59 -3.37 10.17 0.29
CA HIS A 59 -2.66 8.95 0.68
C HIS A 59 -3.54 7.71 0.59
N LEU A 60 -4.78 7.81 1.05
CA LEU A 60 -5.74 6.70 0.96
C LEU A 60 -6.05 6.36 -0.48
N LYS A 61 -6.18 7.37 -1.34
CA LYS A 61 -6.42 7.18 -2.77
C LYS A 61 -5.26 6.42 -3.42
N GLU A 62 -4.02 6.77 -3.09
CA GLU A 62 -2.85 6.07 -3.62
C GLU A 62 -2.78 4.62 -3.18
N LEU A 63 -3.08 4.34 -1.91
CA LEU A 63 -3.14 2.98 -1.40
C LEU A 63 -4.24 2.16 -2.05
N LYS A 64 -5.40 2.76 -2.25
CA LYS A 64 -6.53 2.13 -2.91
C LYS A 64 -6.21 1.85 -4.38
N HIS A 65 -5.59 2.81 -5.05
CA HIS A 65 -5.20 2.68 -6.45
C HIS A 65 -4.20 1.53 -6.66
N ALA A 66 -3.29 1.34 -5.70
CA ALA A 66 -2.35 0.23 -5.73
C ALA A 66 -3.00 -1.11 -5.38
N GLY A 67 -4.26 -1.10 -4.95
CA GLY A 67 -4.99 -2.31 -4.59
C GLY A 67 -4.70 -2.85 -3.20
N LEU A 68 -4.02 -2.08 -2.34
CA LEU A 68 -3.64 -2.54 -1.01
C LEU A 68 -4.74 -2.37 0.02
N ILE A 69 -5.63 -1.42 -0.20
CA ILE A 69 -6.79 -1.22 0.65
C ILE A 69 -8.06 -1.15 -0.19
N GLN A 70 -9.18 -1.40 0.46
CA GLN A 70 -10.51 -1.29 -0.13
C GLN A 70 -11.30 -0.28 0.69
N GLY A 71 -12.04 0.60 0.02
CA GLY A 71 -12.91 1.56 0.68
C GLY A 71 -14.36 1.16 0.51
N GLU A 72 -15.11 1.17 1.62
CA GLU A 72 -16.55 0.97 1.63
C GLU A 72 -17.20 2.24 2.17
N ILE A 73 -18.24 2.70 1.48
CA ILE A 73 -18.97 3.89 1.93
C ILE A 73 -20.12 3.45 2.81
N GLU A 74 -20.00 3.77 4.11
CA GLU A 74 -21.10 3.66 5.07
C GLU A 74 -21.42 5.11 5.47
N ALA A 75 -22.45 5.67 4.86
CA ALA A 75 -22.75 7.08 5.09
C ALA A 75 -23.01 7.33 6.58
N PRO A 76 -22.43 8.41 7.18
CA PRO A 76 -21.60 9.44 6.54
C PRO A 76 -20.11 9.13 6.50
N PHE A 77 -19.69 7.92 6.79
CA PHE A 77 -18.28 7.54 6.95
C PHE A 77 -17.78 6.70 5.78
N ILE A 78 -16.47 6.76 5.55
CA ILE A 78 -15.78 5.86 4.63
C ILE A 78 -14.94 4.93 5.49
N LYS A 79 -15.16 3.64 5.32
CA LYS A 79 -14.42 2.59 6.03
C LYS A 79 -13.39 1.99 5.08
N TYR A 80 -12.13 1.91 5.54
CA TYR A 80 -11.03 1.34 4.76
C TYR A 80 -10.54 0.05 5.39
N CYS A 81 -10.39 -0.97 4.56
CA CYS A 81 -9.95 -2.30 4.97
C CYS A 81 -8.76 -2.74 4.15
N LEU A 82 -7.90 -3.56 4.75
CA LEU A 82 -6.77 -4.14 4.04
C LEU A 82 -7.27 -5.13 2.98
N ASN A 83 -6.68 -5.07 1.80
CA ASN A 83 -6.88 -6.12 0.81
C ASN A 83 -5.88 -7.23 1.10
N HIS A 84 -6.35 -8.29 1.75
CA HIS A 84 -5.47 -9.38 2.23
C HIS A 84 -4.77 -10.10 1.09
N GLU A 85 -5.45 -10.36 -0.01
CA GLU A 85 -4.85 -11.03 -1.16
C GLU A 85 -3.68 -10.23 -1.73
N ASN A 86 -3.89 -8.94 -1.96
CA ASN A 86 -2.85 -8.08 -2.50
C ASN A 86 -1.74 -7.81 -1.48
N TRP A 87 -2.09 -7.76 -0.19
CA TRP A 87 -1.09 -7.65 0.86
C TRP A 87 -0.14 -8.84 0.87
N GLN A 88 -0.68 -10.06 0.71
CA GLN A 88 0.14 -11.26 0.60
C GLN A 88 1.03 -11.25 -0.65
N LYS A 89 0.51 -10.75 -1.76
CA LYS A 89 1.30 -10.60 -2.99
C LYS A 89 2.48 -9.65 -2.77
N LEU A 90 2.24 -8.53 -2.09
CA LEU A 90 3.30 -7.58 -1.74
C LEU A 90 4.35 -8.25 -0.86
N GLN A 91 3.92 -8.93 0.19
CA GLN A 91 4.83 -9.62 1.11
C GLN A 91 5.71 -10.62 0.37
N SER A 92 5.10 -11.45 -0.49
CA SER A 92 5.82 -12.46 -1.25
C SER A 92 6.78 -11.83 -2.25
N ALA A 93 6.33 -10.81 -2.97
CA ALA A 93 7.16 -10.15 -3.99
C ALA A 93 8.37 -9.47 -3.36
N PHE A 94 8.19 -8.75 -2.27
CA PHE A 94 9.29 -8.10 -1.58
C PHE A 94 10.23 -9.08 -0.90
N ALA A 95 9.68 -10.13 -0.28
CA ALA A 95 10.52 -11.15 0.37
C ALA A 95 11.42 -11.83 -0.66
N GLU A 96 10.87 -12.21 -1.80
CA GLU A 96 11.64 -12.84 -2.87
C GLU A 96 12.71 -11.90 -3.41
N PHE A 97 12.32 -10.67 -3.72
CA PHE A 97 13.25 -9.67 -4.26
C PHE A 97 14.37 -9.32 -3.27
N LEU A 98 14.02 -9.09 -2.01
CA LEU A 98 14.98 -8.64 -1.00
C LEU A 98 15.87 -9.76 -0.48
N ASN A 99 15.50 -11.01 -0.68
CA ASN A 99 16.28 -12.15 -0.26
C ASN A 99 17.19 -12.73 -1.34
N GLU A 100 17.23 -12.10 -2.52
CA GLU A 100 18.16 -12.49 -3.55
C GLU A 100 19.59 -12.24 -3.09
N GLU A 101 20.48 -13.22 -3.36
CA GLU A 101 21.87 -13.07 -2.99
C GLU A 101 22.56 -12.03 -3.87
N VAL A 102 23.35 -11.20 -3.23
CA VAL A 102 24.19 -10.23 -3.94
C VAL A 102 25.45 -10.94 -4.41
N GLU A 103 25.72 -10.88 -5.70
CA GLU A 103 26.97 -11.42 -6.24
C GLU A 103 28.15 -10.55 -5.81
N LYS A 104 29.21 -11.19 -5.36
CA LYS A 104 30.42 -10.52 -4.92
C LYS A 104 31.46 -10.48 -6.01
#